data_6c1b930a5cafaadc339c77f981c2d57a
#
_entry.id   6c1b930a5cafaadc339c77f981c2d57a
#
_cell.length_a   1.000
_cell.length_b   1.000
_cell.length_c   1.000
_cell.angle_alpha   90.00
_cell.angle_beta   90.00
_cell.angle_gamma   90.00
#
_symmetry.space_group_name_H-M   'P 1'
#
loop_
_entity.id
_entity.type
_entity.pdbx_description
1 polymer ?
#
loop_
_entity_poly.entity_id
_entity_poly.type
_entity_poly.pdbx_seq_one_letter_code
_entity_poly.pdbx_strand_id
1 'polypeptide(L)'
;MSSQTNTLTEGPLAKQIFLVSLPLALSNLLQVLFNMSDVAVVGRFAGSTALGAVGSTSTLVTLFTGFLIGLSNGINVLVARFYGARHPKDVEKTVHSAAIISAVAGVVLLLIGLLGSPAMLRLLNTKEDLLPGAILYLRVYFLGMPALALYNFGNAVFSSIGDTKKPLMYLSIAGALNIALNLFFVIVCNLSVVGVALASAISQCVSAFLILRALTRVQDCYALDPHKLQLDPAQAKSILALGVPAGLQNAIFAIANLFIQAGVNSFDSLMVKGNSAAANADGLIYDCMAAFYMACASFMSQNYGAGRPDRVKKSYFISLGYSFGVGLVLGAALFFCGPAFLALFTTEAAVIDAGMKRVSVMAFAYGISAFMDCTIAASRGLGKTVVPTVIVVLGSCVFRVIWVYTIFAHFHTIPALYLLYPCSWILTALAEIAYFASCYKRAMAIFRKPAAA
;
A
#
# COMPACT_ATOMS: atom_id res chain seq x y z
N MET A 1 -16.93 -15.26 -29.72
CA MET A 1 -17.32 -15.40 -28.31
C MET A 1 -17.00 -14.09 -27.64
N SER A 2 -18.00 -13.25 -27.37
CA SER A 2 -17.82 -11.99 -26.63
C SER A 2 -17.34 -12.33 -25.24
N SER A 3 -16.12 -11.93 -24.90
CA SER A 3 -15.66 -11.95 -23.52
C SER A 3 -16.67 -11.13 -22.72
N GLN A 4 -17.37 -11.76 -21.80
CA GLN A 4 -18.15 -11.04 -20.80
C GLN A 4 -17.15 -10.16 -20.06
N THR A 5 -17.10 -8.90 -20.43
CA THR A 5 -16.37 -7.88 -19.69
C THR A 5 -17.01 -7.83 -18.31
N ASN A 6 -16.27 -8.31 -17.31
CA ASN A 6 -16.68 -8.30 -15.91
C ASN A 6 -16.73 -6.84 -15.43
N THR A 7 -17.79 -6.12 -15.82
CA THR A 7 -17.96 -4.74 -15.37
C THR A 7 -18.40 -4.74 -13.91
N LEU A 8 -17.69 -3.97 -13.07
CA LEU A 8 -18.05 -3.79 -11.65
C LEU A 8 -19.38 -3.04 -11.47
N THR A 9 -20.03 -2.71 -12.57
CA THR A 9 -21.29 -1.94 -12.62
C THR A 9 -22.53 -2.82 -12.61
N GLU A 10 -22.42 -4.14 -12.76
CA GLU A 10 -23.55 -5.08 -12.87
C GLU A 10 -23.42 -6.21 -11.85
N GLY A 11 -24.50 -6.96 -11.63
CA GLY A 11 -24.51 -8.12 -10.73
C GLY A 11 -24.55 -7.81 -9.22
N PRO A 12 -24.43 -8.86 -8.37
CA PRO A 12 -24.55 -8.75 -6.91
C PRO A 12 -23.30 -8.11 -6.32
N LEU A 13 -23.43 -6.86 -5.87
CA LEU A 13 -22.34 -5.97 -5.50
C LEU A 13 -21.47 -6.53 -4.34
N ALA A 14 -22.09 -7.06 -3.28
CA ALA A 14 -21.37 -7.59 -2.13
C ALA A 14 -20.46 -8.76 -2.53
N LYS A 15 -21.01 -9.72 -3.30
CA LYS A 15 -20.22 -10.86 -3.79
C LYS A 15 -19.07 -10.42 -4.69
N GLN A 16 -19.30 -9.43 -5.57
CA GLN A 16 -18.26 -8.93 -6.45
C GLN A 16 -17.14 -8.21 -5.70
N ILE A 17 -17.48 -7.34 -4.74
CA ILE A 17 -16.48 -6.67 -3.89
C ILE A 17 -15.64 -7.71 -3.16
N PHE A 18 -16.25 -8.74 -2.57
CA PHE A 18 -15.53 -9.80 -1.89
C PHE A 18 -14.58 -10.56 -2.84
N LEU A 19 -15.07 -10.98 -4.01
CA LEU A 19 -14.30 -11.75 -4.99
C LEU A 19 -13.14 -10.94 -5.62
N VAL A 20 -13.28 -9.63 -5.74
CA VAL A 20 -12.21 -8.74 -6.23
C VAL A 20 -11.19 -8.46 -5.10
N SER A 21 -11.67 -8.31 -3.87
CA SER A 21 -10.80 -8.03 -2.72
C SER A 21 -9.95 -9.23 -2.31
N LEU A 22 -10.45 -10.46 -2.46
CA LEU A 22 -9.71 -11.64 -2.02
C LEU A 22 -8.34 -11.81 -2.70
N PRO A 23 -8.20 -11.70 -4.04
CA PRO A 23 -6.89 -11.74 -4.66
C PRO A 23 -5.99 -10.55 -4.27
N LEU A 24 -6.57 -9.37 -4.00
CA LEU A 24 -5.80 -8.21 -3.49
C LEU A 24 -5.24 -8.50 -2.10
N ALA A 25 -6.04 -9.06 -1.19
CA ALA A 25 -5.58 -9.46 0.14
C ALA A 25 -4.46 -10.51 0.04
N LEU A 26 -4.62 -11.52 -0.80
CA LEU A 26 -3.58 -12.52 -1.04
C LEU A 26 -2.31 -11.91 -1.63
N SER A 27 -2.42 -10.92 -2.55
CA SER A 27 -1.26 -10.20 -3.08
C SER A 27 -0.51 -9.44 -2.00
N ASN A 28 -1.23 -8.74 -1.12
CA ASN A 28 -0.62 -8.00 -0.01
C ASN A 28 0.08 -8.95 0.97
N LEU A 29 -0.57 -10.05 1.36
CA LEU A 29 0.02 -11.07 2.23
C LEU A 29 1.27 -11.72 1.61
N LEU A 30 1.25 -12.02 0.31
CA LEU A 30 2.41 -12.56 -0.40
C LEU A 30 3.58 -11.58 -0.38
N GLN A 31 3.34 -10.28 -0.56
CA GLN A 31 4.40 -9.26 -0.47
C GLN A 31 5.05 -9.24 0.91
N VAL A 32 4.27 -9.35 1.98
CA VAL A 32 4.80 -9.46 3.35
C VAL A 32 5.64 -10.73 3.50
N LEU A 33 5.14 -11.87 3.03
CA LEU A 33 5.87 -13.15 3.11
C LEU A 33 7.19 -13.10 2.34
N PHE A 34 7.23 -12.45 1.17
CA PHE A 34 8.46 -12.30 0.40
C PHE A 34 9.46 -11.39 1.13
N ASN A 35 9.02 -10.27 1.69
CA ASN A 35 9.89 -9.40 2.48
C ASN A 35 10.43 -10.13 3.73
N MET A 36 9.60 -10.92 4.40
CA MET A 36 10.05 -11.75 5.54
C MET A 36 11.06 -12.81 5.10
N SER A 37 10.87 -13.42 3.93
CA SER A 37 11.82 -14.39 3.37
C SER A 37 13.17 -13.73 3.06
N ASP A 38 13.18 -12.53 2.48
CA ASP A 38 14.40 -11.76 2.21
C ASP A 38 15.20 -11.53 3.49
N VAL A 39 14.53 -11.05 4.54
CA VAL A 39 15.14 -10.80 5.86
C VAL A 39 15.65 -12.11 6.51
N ALA A 40 14.86 -13.19 6.41
CA ALA A 40 15.24 -14.49 6.97
C ALA A 40 16.48 -15.08 6.26
N VAL A 41 16.54 -15.00 4.95
CA VAL A 41 17.71 -15.50 4.17
C VAL A 41 18.96 -14.71 4.52
N VAL A 42 18.88 -13.38 4.58
CA VAL A 42 20.01 -12.53 4.97
C VAL A 42 20.45 -12.84 6.40
N GLY A 43 19.53 -12.89 7.34
CA GLY A 43 19.85 -13.12 8.75
C GLY A 43 20.50 -14.48 9.02
N ARG A 44 20.05 -15.51 8.30
CA ARG A 44 20.54 -16.87 8.51
C ARG A 44 21.85 -17.18 7.77
N PHE A 45 22.04 -16.63 6.57
CA PHE A 45 23.15 -17.04 5.69
C PHE A 45 24.17 -15.93 5.44
N ALA A 46 23.82 -14.65 5.59
CA ALA A 46 24.73 -13.54 5.35
C ALA A 46 25.27 -12.87 6.64
N GLY A 47 24.70 -13.24 7.80
CA GLY A 47 25.17 -12.76 9.11
C GLY A 47 24.49 -11.50 9.61
N SER A 48 24.78 -11.15 10.89
CA SER A 48 24.10 -10.07 11.61
C SER A 48 24.38 -8.68 11.04
N THR A 49 25.58 -8.43 10.54
CA THR A 49 25.95 -7.14 9.90
C THR A 49 25.15 -6.92 8.62
N ALA A 50 25.02 -7.95 7.79
CA ALA A 50 24.20 -7.90 6.58
C ALA A 50 22.72 -7.69 6.91
N LEU A 51 22.19 -8.39 7.92
CA LEU A 51 20.84 -8.21 8.42
C LEU A 51 20.60 -6.77 8.91
N GLY A 52 21.54 -6.21 9.67
CA GLY A 52 21.49 -4.82 10.14
C GLY A 52 21.51 -3.82 8.98
N ALA A 53 22.34 -4.05 7.97
CA ALA A 53 22.41 -3.22 6.77
C ALA A 53 21.08 -3.20 6.01
N VAL A 54 20.48 -4.38 5.73
CA VAL A 54 19.16 -4.48 5.08
C VAL A 54 18.07 -3.84 5.93
N GLY A 55 18.05 -4.13 7.24
CA GLY A 55 17.06 -3.57 8.16
C GLY A 55 17.08 -2.05 8.22
N SER A 56 18.27 -1.42 8.16
CA SER A 56 18.41 0.04 8.17
C SER A 56 17.85 0.73 6.92
N THR A 57 17.67 -0.01 5.81
CA THR A 57 17.10 0.52 4.56
C THR A 57 15.58 0.41 4.48
N SER A 58 14.94 -0.36 5.36
CA SER A 58 13.52 -0.73 5.27
C SER A 58 12.59 0.49 5.21
N THR A 59 12.86 1.54 5.98
CA THR A 59 12.08 2.78 5.98
C THR A 59 12.14 3.49 4.62
N LEU A 60 13.32 3.58 4.01
CA LEU A 60 13.48 4.19 2.68
C LEU A 60 12.79 3.37 1.60
N VAL A 61 12.93 2.05 1.65
CA VAL A 61 12.23 1.14 0.73
C VAL A 61 10.71 1.33 0.86
N THR A 62 10.17 1.34 2.07
CA THR A 62 8.74 1.56 2.33
C THR A 62 8.27 2.93 1.84
N LEU A 63 9.06 3.98 2.05
CA LEU A 63 8.75 5.33 1.61
C LEU A 63 8.59 5.41 0.08
N PHE A 64 9.56 4.89 -0.66
CA PHE A 64 9.56 4.99 -2.13
C PHE A 64 8.57 4.02 -2.78
N THR A 65 8.44 2.79 -2.26
CA THR A 65 7.43 1.84 -2.74
C THR A 65 6.02 2.33 -2.44
N GLY A 66 5.80 2.88 -1.24
CA GLY A 66 4.54 3.51 -0.85
C GLY A 66 4.15 4.69 -1.74
N PHE A 67 5.13 5.50 -2.18
CA PHE A 67 4.88 6.56 -3.15
C PHE A 67 4.39 6.00 -4.49
N LEU A 68 5.01 4.95 -5.03
CA LEU A 68 4.59 4.31 -6.29
C LEU A 68 3.20 3.68 -6.17
N ILE A 69 2.88 3.04 -5.05
CA ILE A 69 1.54 2.50 -4.78
C ILE A 69 0.51 3.62 -4.76
N GLY A 70 0.80 4.74 -4.10
CA GLY A 70 -0.09 5.90 -4.07
C GLY A 70 -0.30 6.52 -5.45
N LEU A 71 0.77 6.64 -6.25
CA LEU A 71 0.67 7.11 -7.64
C LEU A 71 -0.26 6.21 -8.47
N SER A 72 -0.15 4.89 -8.29
CA SER A 72 -0.96 3.90 -8.99
C SER A 72 -2.45 3.97 -8.62
N ASN A 73 -2.78 4.40 -7.40
CA ASN A 73 -4.18 4.61 -7.00
C ASN A 73 -4.87 5.69 -7.86
N GLY A 74 -4.13 6.73 -8.27
CA GLY A 74 -4.64 7.74 -9.21
C GLY A 74 -4.97 7.15 -10.58
N ILE A 75 -4.12 6.26 -11.08
CA ILE A 75 -4.32 5.53 -12.35
C ILE A 75 -5.57 4.65 -12.24
N ASN A 76 -5.68 3.86 -11.17
CA ASN A 76 -6.82 2.97 -10.93
C ASN A 76 -8.15 3.73 -10.97
N VAL A 77 -8.24 4.86 -10.26
CA VAL A 77 -9.46 5.68 -10.18
C VAL A 77 -9.86 6.22 -11.56
N LEU A 78 -8.91 6.72 -12.35
CA LEU A 78 -9.22 7.31 -13.66
C LEU A 78 -9.61 6.25 -14.69
N VAL A 79 -8.85 5.16 -14.78
CA VAL A 79 -9.18 4.05 -15.69
C VAL A 79 -10.55 3.47 -15.32
N ALA A 80 -10.81 3.21 -14.03
CA ALA A 80 -12.10 2.71 -13.56
C ALA A 80 -13.25 3.65 -13.96
N ARG A 81 -13.07 4.97 -13.80
CA ARG A 81 -14.08 5.98 -14.14
C ARG A 81 -14.42 5.98 -15.62
N PHE A 82 -13.42 6.07 -16.50
CA PHE A 82 -13.65 6.12 -17.93
C PHE A 82 -14.15 4.79 -18.48
N TYR A 83 -13.69 3.66 -17.90
CA TYR A 83 -14.20 2.34 -18.24
C TYR A 83 -15.67 2.19 -17.87
N GLY A 84 -16.05 2.62 -16.67
CA GLY A 84 -17.45 2.66 -16.23
C GLY A 84 -18.33 3.57 -17.08
N ALA A 85 -17.79 4.73 -17.50
CA ALA A 85 -18.49 5.67 -18.40
C ALA A 85 -18.61 5.18 -19.84
N ARG A 86 -17.99 4.05 -20.19
CA ARG A 86 -17.91 3.51 -21.56
C ARG A 86 -17.27 4.50 -22.55
N HIS A 87 -16.21 5.18 -22.12
CA HIS A 87 -15.42 6.10 -22.92
C HIS A 87 -14.09 5.44 -23.35
N PRO A 88 -14.07 4.57 -24.37
CA PRO A 88 -12.90 3.75 -24.73
C PRO A 88 -11.67 4.58 -25.10
N LYS A 89 -11.85 5.72 -25.78
CA LYS A 89 -10.75 6.62 -26.14
C LYS A 89 -10.07 7.25 -24.94
N ASP A 90 -10.85 7.60 -23.90
CA ASP A 90 -10.28 8.18 -22.68
C ASP A 90 -9.58 7.12 -21.82
N VAL A 91 -10.07 5.87 -21.84
CA VAL A 91 -9.38 4.72 -21.23
C VAL A 91 -8.03 4.51 -21.92
N GLU A 92 -7.99 4.40 -23.24
CA GLU A 92 -6.76 4.21 -24.03
C GLU A 92 -5.74 5.32 -23.72
N LYS A 93 -6.15 6.60 -23.82
CA LYS A 93 -5.30 7.75 -23.50
C LYS A 93 -4.77 7.72 -22.06
N THR A 94 -5.62 7.33 -21.10
CA THR A 94 -5.24 7.24 -19.69
C THR A 94 -4.22 6.12 -19.48
N VAL A 95 -4.41 4.95 -20.07
CA VAL A 95 -3.49 3.82 -19.95
C VAL A 95 -2.12 4.16 -20.55
N HIS A 96 -2.08 4.74 -21.76
CA HIS A 96 -0.80 5.13 -22.39
C HIS A 96 -0.07 6.24 -21.62
N SER A 97 -0.79 7.29 -21.18
CA SER A 97 -0.21 8.33 -20.33
C SER A 97 0.29 7.79 -18.99
N ALA A 98 -0.46 6.87 -18.38
CA ALA A 98 -0.09 6.24 -17.11
C ALA A 98 1.18 5.37 -17.24
N ALA A 99 1.33 4.65 -18.35
CA ALA A 99 2.54 3.86 -18.62
C ALA A 99 3.79 4.77 -18.68
N ILE A 100 3.69 5.88 -19.41
CA ILE A 100 4.80 6.85 -19.53
C ILE A 100 5.10 7.48 -18.16
N ILE A 101 4.09 7.95 -17.44
CA ILE A 101 4.27 8.57 -16.11
C ILE A 101 4.91 7.59 -15.14
N SER A 102 4.47 6.33 -15.13
CA SER A 102 5.03 5.31 -14.24
C SER A 102 6.48 4.98 -14.61
N ALA A 103 6.81 4.88 -15.90
CA ALA A 103 8.18 4.67 -16.34
C ALA A 103 9.10 5.84 -15.92
N VAL A 104 8.65 7.09 -16.15
CA VAL A 104 9.39 8.29 -15.74
C VAL A 104 9.55 8.35 -14.22
N ALA A 105 8.48 8.11 -13.45
CA ALA A 105 8.55 8.08 -11.99
C ALA A 105 9.53 7.02 -11.50
N GLY A 106 9.51 5.81 -12.09
CA GLY A 106 10.45 4.75 -11.75
C GLY A 106 11.90 5.13 -12.04
N VAL A 107 12.18 5.77 -13.18
CA VAL A 107 13.53 6.26 -13.52
C VAL A 107 13.97 7.40 -12.60
N VAL A 108 13.08 8.34 -12.27
CA VAL A 108 13.38 9.42 -11.31
C VAL A 108 13.74 8.83 -9.94
N LEU A 109 12.97 7.85 -9.45
CA LEU A 109 13.27 7.18 -8.17
C LEU A 109 14.58 6.37 -8.24
N LEU A 110 14.87 5.72 -9.37
CA LEU A 110 16.15 5.05 -9.60
C LEU A 110 17.32 6.05 -9.43
N LEU A 111 17.24 7.22 -10.08
CA LEU A 111 18.29 8.25 -9.99
C LEU A 111 18.42 8.80 -8.56
N ILE A 112 17.29 9.08 -7.90
CA ILE A 112 17.28 9.52 -6.49
C ILE A 112 17.94 8.45 -5.61
N GLY A 113 17.64 7.18 -5.80
CA GLY A 113 18.20 6.08 -5.05
C GLY A 113 19.70 5.89 -5.29
N LEU A 114 20.14 5.90 -6.56
CA LEU A 114 21.56 5.72 -6.89
C LEU A 114 22.44 6.86 -6.34
N LEU A 115 21.97 8.10 -6.47
CA LEU A 115 22.74 9.28 -6.08
C LEU A 115 22.54 9.65 -4.61
N GLY A 116 21.31 9.53 -4.10
CA GLY A 116 20.92 9.99 -2.78
C GLY A 116 21.10 8.98 -1.65
N SER A 117 21.31 7.69 -1.93
CA SER A 117 21.42 6.65 -0.87
C SER A 117 22.37 7.00 0.26
N PRO A 118 23.60 7.51 0.02
CA PRO A 118 24.51 7.83 1.14
C PRO A 118 23.97 8.96 2.02
N ALA A 119 23.40 10.01 1.42
CA ALA A 119 22.86 11.14 2.16
C ALA A 119 21.62 10.75 2.97
N MET A 120 20.71 9.99 2.38
CA MET A 120 19.48 9.53 3.03
C MET A 120 19.77 8.61 4.23
N LEU A 121 20.71 7.66 4.09
CA LEU A 121 21.08 6.74 5.17
C LEU A 121 21.79 7.46 6.32
N ARG A 122 22.64 8.46 6.01
CA ARG A 122 23.25 9.30 7.04
C ARG A 122 22.22 10.16 7.77
N LEU A 123 21.24 10.70 7.04
CA LEU A 123 20.14 11.47 7.65
C LEU A 123 19.31 10.61 8.62
N LEU A 124 19.19 9.31 8.34
CA LEU A 124 18.54 8.35 9.23
C LEU A 124 19.44 7.85 10.37
N ASN A 125 20.63 8.42 10.54
CA ASN A 125 21.62 8.02 11.55
C ASN A 125 21.98 6.53 11.48
N THR A 126 22.10 5.97 10.26
CA THR A 126 22.58 4.60 10.08
C THR A 126 24.00 4.47 10.64
N LYS A 127 24.25 3.42 11.41
CA LYS A 127 25.56 3.18 12.03
C LYS A 127 26.65 3.03 10.98
N GLU A 128 27.84 3.55 11.26
CA GLU A 128 28.98 3.58 10.31
C GLU A 128 29.41 2.17 9.86
N ASP A 129 29.31 1.16 10.72
CA ASP A 129 29.62 -0.24 10.41
C ASP A 129 28.63 -0.90 9.44
N LEU A 130 27.37 -0.41 9.41
CA LEU A 130 26.33 -0.91 8.52
C LEU A 130 26.22 -0.09 7.24
N LEU A 131 26.71 1.15 7.24
CA LEU A 131 26.49 2.12 6.18
C LEU A 131 26.95 1.64 4.79
N PRO A 132 28.14 1.05 4.59
CA PRO A 132 28.59 0.58 3.29
C PRO A 132 27.66 -0.50 2.70
N GLY A 133 27.26 -1.48 3.52
CA GLY A 133 26.34 -2.54 3.12
C GLY A 133 24.94 -2.01 2.80
N ALA A 134 24.44 -1.08 3.60
CA ALA A 134 23.14 -0.44 3.40
C ALA A 134 23.10 0.40 2.11
N ILE A 135 24.15 1.17 1.82
CA ILE A 135 24.26 1.95 0.57
C ILE A 135 24.26 0.99 -0.65
N LEU A 136 25.04 -0.06 -0.58
CA LEU A 136 25.17 -1.01 -1.67
C LEU A 136 23.84 -1.75 -1.92
N TYR A 137 23.19 -2.24 -0.85
CA TYR A 137 21.87 -2.86 -0.93
C TYR A 137 20.86 -1.90 -1.57
N LEU A 138 20.79 -0.67 -1.08
CA LEU A 138 19.81 0.31 -1.53
C LEU A 138 20.00 0.67 -3.01
N ARG A 139 21.25 0.91 -3.43
CA ARG A 139 21.55 1.18 -4.84
C ARG A 139 21.15 0.05 -5.76
N VAL A 140 21.45 -1.18 -5.40
CA VAL A 140 21.07 -2.36 -6.20
C VAL A 140 19.55 -2.54 -6.22
N TYR A 141 18.88 -2.36 -5.06
CA TYR A 141 17.43 -2.43 -4.98
C TYR A 141 16.74 -1.40 -5.88
N PHE A 142 17.25 -0.16 -5.93
CA PHE A 142 16.69 0.90 -6.76
C PHE A 142 16.81 0.64 -8.27
N LEU A 143 17.69 -0.26 -8.72
CA LEU A 143 17.69 -0.71 -10.13
C LEU A 143 16.35 -1.35 -10.52
N GLY A 144 15.63 -1.93 -9.58
CA GLY A 144 14.31 -2.50 -9.79
C GLY A 144 13.16 -1.48 -9.78
N MET A 145 13.38 -0.21 -9.38
CA MET A 145 12.30 0.79 -9.24
C MET A 145 11.52 1.06 -10.53
N PRO A 146 12.13 1.19 -11.72
CA PRO A 146 11.38 1.33 -12.96
C PRO A 146 10.44 0.14 -13.22
N ALA A 147 10.93 -1.07 -12.95
CA ALA A 147 10.13 -2.28 -13.09
C ALA A 147 8.97 -2.32 -12.07
N LEU A 148 9.24 -1.98 -10.82
CA LEU A 148 8.21 -1.90 -9.78
C LEU A 148 7.14 -0.86 -10.12
N ALA A 149 7.52 0.30 -10.65
CA ALA A 149 6.58 1.33 -11.10
C ALA A 149 5.66 0.81 -12.22
N LEU A 150 6.23 0.11 -13.20
CA LEU A 150 5.48 -0.49 -14.31
C LEU A 150 4.60 -1.66 -13.86
N TYR A 151 5.05 -2.47 -12.89
CA TYR A 151 4.19 -3.48 -12.28
C TYR A 151 2.99 -2.85 -11.57
N ASN A 152 3.22 -1.82 -10.75
CA ASN A 152 2.14 -1.11 -10.05
C ASN A 152 1.16 -0.44 -11.03
N PHE A 153 1.65 0.13 -12.13
CA PHE A 153 0.82 0.62 -13.22
C PHE A 153 -0.10 -0.47 -13.77
N GLY A 154 0.46 -1.60 -14.17
CA GLY A 154 -0.31 -2.72 -14.72
C GLY A 154 -1.31 -3.31 -13.73
N ASN A 155 -0.91 -3.43 -12.45
CA ASN A 155 -1.80 -3.84 -11.37
C ASN A 155 -2.98 -2.85 -11.19
N ALA A 156 -2.72 -1.54 -11.25
CA ALA A 156 -3.76 -0.52 -11.17
C ALA A 156 -4.76 -0.62 -12.34
N VAL A 157 -4.29 -0.84 -13.56
CA VAL A 157 -5.15 -1.03 -14.75
C VAL A 157 -6.01 -2.28 -14.60
N PHE A 158 -5.44 -3.44 -14.30
CA PHE A 158 -6.22 -4.68 -14.12
C PHE A 158 -7.20 -4.59 -12.95
N SER A 159 -6.79 -4.01 -11.82
CA SER A 159 -7.66 -3.84 -10.65
C SER A 159 -8.83 -2.89 -10.93
N SER A 160 -8.62 -1.86 -11.78
CA SER A 160 -9.65 -0.89 -12.14
C SER A 160 -10.82 -1.51 -12.91
N ILE A 161 -10.57 -2.59 -13.65
CA ILE A 161 -11.58 -3.35 -14.38
C ILE A 161 -12.09 -4.57 -13.61
N GLY A 162 -11.54 -4.86 -12.44
CA GLY A 162 -11.92 -5.97 -11.56
C GLY A 162 -11.17 -7.28 -11.78
N ASP A 163 -10.14 -7.31 -12.66
CA ASP A 163 -9.30 -8.49 -12.88
C ASP A 163 -8.09 -8.49 -11.92
N THR A 164 -8.33 -8.78 -10.65
CA THR A 164 -7.27 -8.83 -9.63
C THR A 164 -6.51 -10.15 -9.58
N LYS A 165 -6.98 -11.17 -10.31
CA LYS A 165 -6.35 -12.51 -10.34
C LYS A 165 -5.05 -12.52 -11.15
N LYS A 166 -5.01 -11.81 -12.28
CA LYS A 166 -3.80 -11.74 -13.11
C LYS A 166 -2.60 -11.10 -12.39
N PRO A 167 -2.75 -9.91 -11.77
CA PRO A 167 -1.68 -9.34 -10.95
C PRO A 167 -1.20 -10.28 -9.84
N LEU A 168 -2.13 -10.94 -9.12
CA LEU A 168 -1.77 -11.93 -8.10
C LEU A 168 -0.94 -13.07 -8.68
N MET A 169 -1.33 -13.63 -9.82
CA MET A 169 -0.59 -14.72 -10.47
C MET A 169 0.83 -14.29 -10.84
N TYR A 170 1.00 -13.10 -11.42
CA TYR A 170 2.33 -12.60 -11.82
C TYR A 170 3.20 -12.27 -10.61
N LEU A 171 2.61 -11.75 -9.55
CA LEU A 171 3.30 -11.53 -8.28
C LEU A 171 3.74 -12.85 -7.65
N SER A 172 2.89 -13.89 -7.69
CA SER A 172 3.23 -15.21 -7.14
C SER A 172 4.39 -15.84 -7.88
N ILE A 173 4.42 -15.74 -9.22
CA ILE A 173 5.54 -16.23 -10.04
C ILE A 173 6.84 -15.47 -9.68
N ALA A 174 6.77 -14.14 -9.66
CA ALA A 174 7.93 -13.31 -9.33
C ALA A 174 8.43 -13.54 -7.91
N GLY A 175 7.52 -13.75 -6.95
CA GLY A 175 7.90 -14.02 -5.57
C GLY A 175 8.52 -15.40 -5.35
N ALA A 176 8.01 -16.43 -6.02
CA ALA A 176 8.67 -17.75 -6.01
C ALA A 176 10.07 -17.67 -6.60
N LEU A 177 10.24 -16.92 -7.70
CA LEU A 177 11.55 -16.65 -8.30
C LEU A 177 12.44 -15.84 -7.34
N ASN A 178 11.93 -14.85 -6.65
CA ASN A 178 12.66 -14.06 -5.66
C ASN A 178 13.26 -14.94 -4.57
N ILE A 179 12.48 -15.85 -3.97
CA ILE A 179 12.95 -16.78 -2.95
C ILE A 179 14.08 -17.67 -3.52
N ALA A 180 13.88 -18.24 -4.70
CA ALA A 180 14.90 -19.09 -5.35
C ALA A 180 16.19 -18.31 -5.63
N LEU A 181 16.09 -17.09 -6.16
CA LEU A 181 17.24 -16.23 -6.43
C LEU A 181 17.94 -15.76 -5.15
N ASN A 182 17.20 -15.47 -4.08
CA ASN A 182 17.79 -15.14 -2.78
C ASN A 182 18.69 -16.27 -2.28
N LEU A 183 18.18 -17.50 -2.28
CA LEU A 183 18.97 -18.66 -1.86
C LEU A 183 20.17 -18.87 -2.77
N PHE A 184 19.99 -18.74 -4.07
CA PHE A 184 21.09 -18.90 -5.03
C PHE A 184 22.18 -17.83 -4.85
N PHE A 185 21.82 -16.56 -4.85
CA PHE A 185 22.80 -15.48 -4.76
C PHE A 185 23.48 -15.38 -3.40
N VAL A 186 22.74 -15.65 -2.31
CA VAL A 186 23.31 -15.55 -0.96
C VAL A 186 24.12 -16.79 -0.61
N ILE A 187 23.62 -18.01 -0.91
CA ILE A 187 24.27 -19.24 -0.49
C ILE A 187 25.32 -19.70 -1.51
N VAL A 188 24.97 -19.73 -2.80
CA VAL A 188 25.86 -20.27 -3.83
C VAL A 188 26.88 -19.24 -4.31
N CYS A 189 26.41 -18.00 -4.57
CA CYS A 189 27.27 -16.92 -5.07
C CYS A 189 27.95 -16.11 -3.95
N ASN A 190 27.57 -16.29 -2.68
CA ASN A 190 28.09 -15.54 -1.52
C ASN A 190 27.99 -14.01 -1.65
N LEU A 191 26.94 -13.50 -2.33
CA LEU A 191 26.77 -12.06 -2.60
C LEU A 191 26.18 -11.27 -1.43
N SER A 192 25.88 -11.92 -0.29
CA SER A 192 25.38 -11.24 0.92
C SER A 192 24.22 -10.27 0.62
N VAL A 193 24.29 -9.01 1.07
CA VAL A 193 23.25 -7.98 0.86
C VAL A 193 22.96 -7.68 -0.61
N VAL A 194 23.97 -7.75 -1.47
CA VAL A 194 23.83 -7.52 -2.92
C VAL A 194 22.98 -8.61 -3.55
N GLY A 195 23.15 -9.86 -3.09
CA GLY A 195 22.41 -11.00 -3.61
C GLY A 195 20.90 -10.84 -3.42
N VAL A 196 20.46 -10.41 -2.25
CA VAL A 196 19.04 -10.19 -1.96
C VAL A 196 18.48 -8.99 -2.72
N ALA A 197 19.22 -7.89 -2.79
CA ALA A 197 18.78 -6.72 -3.57
C ALA A 197 18.67 -7.05 -5.06
N LEU A 198 19.60 -7.84 -5.60
CA LEU A 198 19.60 -8.27 -6.99
C LEU A 198 18.44 -9.24 -7.28
N ALA A 199 18.18 -10.19 -6.36
CA ALA A 199 17.03 -11.09 -6.47
C ALA A 199 15.71 -10.32 -6.52
N SER A 200 15.55 -9.30 -5.66
CA SER A 200 14.37 -8.43 -5.64
C SER A 200 14.26 -7.62 -6.93
N ALA A 201 15.35 -7.03 -7.43
CA ALA A 201 15.34 -6.27 -8.68
C ALA A 201 14.97 -7.13 -9.89
N ILE A 202 15.53 -8.34 -10.00
CA ILE A 202 15.24 -9.30 -11.08
C ILE A 202 13.77 -9.74 -11.01
N SER A 203 13.27 -10.07 -9.82
CA SER A 203 11.88 -10.49 -9.63
C SER A 203 10.88 -9.38 -9.97
N GLN A 204 11.20 -8.12 -9.64
CA GLN A 204 10.44 -6.96 -10.06
C GLN A 204 10.42 -6.80 -11.59
N CYS A 205 11.54 -7.02 -12.26
CA CYS A 205 11.61 -7.01 -13.72
C CYS A 205 10.74 -8.10 -14.34
N VAL A 206 10.74 -9.31 -13.76
CA VAL A 206 9.90 -10.42 -14.24
C VAL A 206 8.42 -10.12 -14.05
N SER A 207 8.00 -9.61 -12.88
CA SER A 207 6.60 -9.25 -12.65
C SER A 207 6.15 -8.12 -13.58
N ALA A 208 6.98 -7.11 -13.81
CA ALA A 208 6.72 -6.03 -14.75
C ALA A 208 6.59 -6.54 -16.19
N PHE A 209 7.51 -7.40 -16.63
CA PHE A 209 7.46 -8.02 -17.95
C PHE A 209 6.15 -8.80 -18.16
N LEU A 210 5.78 -9.64 -17.19
CA LEU A 210 4.58 -10.47 -17.27
C LEU A 210 3.30 -9.62 -17.36
N ILE A 211 3.19 -8.59 -16.52
CA ILE A 211 1.99 -7.74 -16.49
C ILE A 211 1.90 -6.85 -17.74
N LEU A 212 3.00 -6.31 -18.23
CA LEU A 212 3.04 -5.53 -19.47
C LEU A 212 2.71 -6.40 -20.68
N ARG A 213 3.31 -7.61 -20.77
CA ARG A 213 2.96 -8.58 -21.81
C ARG A 213 1.48 -8.94 -21.78
N ALA A 214 0.89 -9.06 -20.59
CA ALA A 214 -0.54 -9.30 -20.49
C ALA A 214 -1.35 -8.13 -21.02
N LEU A 215 -0.98 -6.87 -20.70
CA LEU A 215 -1.66 -5.67 -21.19
C LEU A 215 -1.53 -5.50 -22.71
N THR A 216 -0.40 -5.86 -23.32
CA THR A 216 -0.24 -5.80 -24.78
C THR A 216 -1.03 -6.86 -25.53
N ARG A 217 -1.48 -7.92 -24.86
CA ARG A 217 -2.29 -9.01 -25.46
C ARG A 217 -3.77 -8.87 -25.25
N VAL A 218 -4.20 -7.86 -24.52
CA VAL A 218 -5.61 -7.56 -24.32
C VAL A 218 -6.22 -7.06 -25.63
N GLN A 219 -7.45 -7.49 -25.91
CA GLN A 219 -8.26 -7.02 -27.05
C GLN A 219 -9.43 -6.15 -26.54
N ASP A 220 -9.12 -5.13 -25.76
CA ASP A 220 -10.09 -4.20 -25.16
C ASP A 220 -9.46 -2.79 -25.10
N CYS A 221 -10.26 -1.78 -24.80
CA CYS A 221 -9.83 -0.37 -24.77
C CYS A 221 -8.73 -0.04 -23.73
N TYR A 222 -8.49 -0.92 -22.76
CA TYR A 222 -7.38 -0.79 -21.80
C TYR A 222 -6.10 -1.50 -22.23
N ALA A 223 -6.03 -1.99 -23.48
CA ALA A 223 -4.81 -2.57 -24.02
C ALA A 223 -3.67 -1.54 -24.08
N LEU A 224 -2.46 -1.99 -23.78
CA LEU A 224 -1.27 -1.20 -23.97
C LEU A 224 -0.66 -1.47 -25.35
N ASP A 225 -0.71 -0.50 -26.24
CA ASP A 225 -0.06 -0.58 -27.54
C ASP A 225 1.26 0.21 -27.53
N PRO A 226 2.43 -0.46 -27.51
CA PRO A 226 3.73 0.23 -27.49
C PRO A 226 3.96 1.17 -28.69
N HIS A 227 3.29 0.93 -29.83
CA HIS A 227 3.42 1.77 -31.03
C HIS A 227 2.55 3.03 -30.98
N LYS A 228 1.58 3.07 -30.06
CA LYS A 228 0.67 4.21 -29.87
C LYS A 228 0.92 4.97 -28.57
N LEU A 229 2.06 4.73 -27.92
CA LEU A 229 2.42 5.41 -26.68
C LEU A 229 2.45 6.93 -26.90
N GLN A 230 1.51 7.62 -26.29
CA GLN A 230 1.40 9.08 -26.35
C GLN A 230 0.98 9.62 -24.98
N LEU A 231 1.63 10.69 -24.56
CA LEU A 231 1.29 11.42 -23.36
C LEU A 231 0.17 12.41 -23.67
N ASP A 232 -1.04 12.16 -23.17
CA ASP A 232 -2.13 13.14 -23.21
C ASP A 232 -2.01 14.08 -22.01
N PRO A 233 -1.82 15.42 -22.22
CA PRO A 233 -1.59 16.34 -21.12
C PRO A 233 -2.74 16.44 -20.12
N ALA A 234 -3.99 16.27 -20.57
CA ALA A 234 -5.17 16.32 -19.70
C ALA A 234 -5.22 15.09 -18.79
N GLN A 235 -4.97 13.90 -19.34
CA GLN A 235 -4.91 12.65 -18.57
C GLN A 235 -3.70 12.65 -17.64
N ALA A 236 -2.54 13.11 -18.11
CA ALA A 236 -1.34 13.21 -17.28
C ALA A 236 -1.56 14.12 -16.06
N LYS A 237 -2.14 15.31 -16.27
CA LYS A 237 -2.51 16.22 -15.17
C LYS A 237 -3.46 15.56 -14.18
N SER A 238 -4.44 14.82 -14.67
CA SER A 238 -5.43 14.14 -13.83
C SER A 238 -4.81 12.99 -13.02
N ILE A 239 -3.93 12.18 -13.64
CA ILE A 239 -3.19 11.10 -12.96
C ILE A 239 -2.33 11.68 -11.85
N LEU A 240 -1.54 12.73 -12.15
CA LEU A 240 -0.66 13.35 -11.16
C LEU A 240 -1.44 14.02 -10.03
N ALA A 241 -2.56 14.70 -10.35
CA ALA A 241 -3.40 15.36 -9.35
C ALA A 241 -4.06 14.37 -8.36
N LEU A 242 -4.31 13.13 -8.79
CA LEU A 242 -4.86 12.08 -7.93
C LEU A 242 -3.76 11.24 -7.27
N GLY A 243 -2.72 10.89 -8.02
CA GLY A 243 -1.70 9.95 -7.59
C GLY A 243 -0.62 10.57 -6.70
N VAL A 244 -0.13 11.77 -7.03
CA VAL A 244 0.96 12.39 -6.25
C VAL A 244 0.55 12.67 -4.79
N PRO A 245 -0.63 13.27 -4.50
CA PRO A 245 -1.03 13.45 -3.11
C PRO A 245 -1.17 12.12 -2.36
N ALA A 246 -1.69 11.07 -3.01
CA ALA A 246 -1.80 9.74 -2.40
C ALA A 246 -0.42 9.11 -2.13
N GLY A 247 0.53 9.29 -3.05
CA GLY A 247 1.93 8.86 -2.87
C GLY A 247 2.63 9.59 -1.74
N LEU A 248 2.49 10.91 -1.69
CA LEU A 248 3.03 11.74 -0.61
C LEU A 248 2.44 11.37 0.75
N GLN A 249 1.15 11.06 0.81
CA GLN A 249 0.52 10.57 2.05
C GLN A 249 1.21 9.32 2.58
N ASN A 250 1.46 8.31 1.73
CA ASN A 250 2.13 7.08 2.16
C ASN A 250 3.57 7.36 2.63
N ALA A 251 4.29 8.24 1.92
CA ALA A 251 5.63 8.66 2.32
C ALA A 251 5.64 9.39 3.68
N ILE A 252 4.69 10.29 3.92
CA ILE A 252 4.57 11.03 5.19
C ILE A 252 4.20 10.07 6.33
N PHE A 253 3.37 9.06 6.08
CA PHE A 253 3.09 8.01 7.08
C PHE A 253 4.35 7.24 7.48
N ALA A 254 5.20 6.88 6.52
CA ALA A 254 6.47 6.21 6.81
C ALA A 254 7.37 7.07 7.71
N ILE A 255 7.44 8.38 7.47
CA ILE A 255 8.19 9.32 8.30
C ILE A 255 7.55 9.47 9.70
N ALA A 256 6.22 9.61 9.79
CA ALA A 256 5.53 9.73 11.07
C ALA A 256 5.75 8.51 11.97
N ASN A 257 5.83 7.31 11.39
CA ASN A 257 6.12 6.09 12.14
C ASN A 257 7.51 6.08 12.79
N LEU A 258 8.49 6.83 12.25
CA LEU A 258 9.81 6.98 12.89
C LEU A 258 9.72 7.70 14.25
N PHE A 259 8.86 8.72 14.37
CA PHE A 259 8.64 9.42 15.63
C PHE A 259 7.97 8.52 16.68
N ILE A 260 7.03 7.66 16.24
CA ILE A 260 6.41 6.67 17.12
C ILE A 260 7.45 5.65 17.57
N GLN A 261 8.30 5.17 16.65
CA GLN A 261 9.37 4.24 17.00
C GLN A 261 10.37 4.86 17.99
N ALA A 262 10.66 6.15 17.87
CA ALA A 262 11.48 6.85 18.88
C ALA A 262 10.80 6.80 20.27
N GLY A 263 9.48 6.95 20.35
CA GLY A 263 8.71 6.77 21.58
C GLY A 263 8.80 5.34 22.14
N VAL A 264 8.72 4.33 21.28
CA VAL A 264 8.90 2.91 21.66
C VAL A 264 10.32 2.68 22.21
N ASN A 265 11.32 3.23 21.55
CA ASN A 265 12.73 3.07 21.93
C ASN A 265 13.09 3.75 23.26
N SER A 266 12.20 4.59 23.83
CA SER A 266 12.40 5.19 25.15
C SER A 266 12.08 4.22 26.30
N PHE A 267 11.45 3.08 26.00
CA PHE A 267 11.25 2.00 26.95
C PHE A 267 12.46 1.05 27.01
N ASP A 268 12.37 0.06 27.90
CA ASP A 268 13.39 -0.98 28.01
C ASP A 268 13.47 -1.87 26.75
N SER A 269 14.56 -2.61 26.63
CA SER A 269 14.79 -3.48 25.47
C SER A 269 13.74 -4.59 25.33
N LEU A 270 13.13 -5.00 26.44
CA LEU A 270 12.08 -6.01 26.47
C LEU A 270 10.83 -5.50 25.76
N MET A 271 10.42 -4.25 26.05
CA MET A 271 9.27 -3.62 25.41
C MET A 271 9.51 -3.36 23.92
N VAL A 272 10.73 -2.95 23.56
CA VAL A 272 11.11 -2.75 22.14
C VAL A 272 11.02 -4.05 21.35
N LYS A 273 11.51 -5.17 21.89
CA LYS A 273 11.39 -6.49 21.26
C LYS A 273 9.93 -6.93 21.15
N GLY A 274 9.15 -6.79 22.23
CA GLY A 274 7.71 -7.12 22.23
C GLY A 274 6.91 -6.30 21.22
N ASN A 275 7.19 -4.99 21.15
CA ASN A 275 6.59 -4.11 20.14
C ASN A 275 6.92 -4.55 18.72
N SER A 276 8.17 -4.92 18.44
CA SER A 276 8.59 -5.36 17.10
C SER A 276 7.88 -6.64 16.68
N ALA A 277 7.73 -7.60 17.59
CA ALA A 277 6.97 -8.82 17.32
C ALA A 277 5.48 -8.53 17.06
N ALA A 278 4.84 -7.68 17.87
CA ALA A 278 3.43 -7.31 17.71
C ALA A 278 3.19 -6.47 16.45
N ALA A 279 4.11 -5.61 16.03
CA ALA A 279 3.98 -4.79 14.84
C ALA A 279 3.88 -5.61 13.53
N ASN A 280 4.44 -6.84 13.51
CA ASN A 280 4.25 -7.72 12.36
C ASN A 280 2.79 -8.17 12.21
N ALA A 281 2.08 -8.39 13.32
CA ALA A 281 0.65 -8.70 13.29
C ALA A 281 -0.18 -7.53 12.78
N ASP A 282 0.18 -6.30 13.17
CA ASP A 282 -0.48 -5.09 12.68
C ASP A 282 -0.45 -5.02 11.15
N GLY A 283 0.73 -5.23 10.55
CA GLY A 283 0.91 -5.24 9.10
C GLY A 283 0.00 -6.24 8.40
N LEU A 284 -0.07 -7.48 8.90
CA LEU A 284 -0.92 -8.52 8.31
C LEU A 284 -2.41 -8.16 8.37
N ILE A 285 -2.89 -7.60 9.49
CA ILE A 285 -4.29 -7.18 9.64
C ILE A 285 -4.60 -6.02 8.70
N TYR A 286 -3.72 -5.01 8.66
CA TYR A 286 -3.86 -3.87 7.77
C TYR A 286 -3.90 -4.27 6.29
N ASP A 287 -3.03 -5.17 5.86
CA ASP A 287 -2.95 -5.62 4.47
C ASP A 287 -4.21 -6.39 4.04
N CYS A 288 -4.81 -7.17 4.96
CA CYS A 288 -6.11 -7.79 4.72
C CYS A 288 -7.24 -6.75 4.60
N MET A 289 -7.26 -5.74 5.47
CA MET A 289 -8.24 -4.65 5.41
C MET A 289 -8.07 -3.79 4.16
N ALA A 290 -6.82 -3.53 3.76
CA ALA A 290 -6.45 -2.71 2.61
C ALA A 290 -7.09 -3.20 1.31
N ALA A 291 -7.21 -4.49 1.12
CA ALA A 291 -7.83 -5.07 -0.06
C ALA A 291 -9.27 -4.58 -0.28
N PHE A 292 -10.04 -4.41 0.80
CA PHE A 292 -11.43 -3.96 0.71
C PHE A 292 -11.55 -2.47 0.44
N TYR A 293 -10.70 -1.62 1.01
CA TYR A 293 -10.75 -0.20 0.69
C TYR A 293 -10.12 0.11 -0.68
N MET A 294 -9.16 -0.67 -1.17
CA MET A 294 -8.67 -0.56 -2.54
C MET A 294 -9.78 -0.94 -3.55
N ALA A 295 -10.50 -2.03 -3.30
CA ALA A 295 -11.66 -2.41 -4.09
C ALA A 295 -12.75 -1.32 -4.04
N CYS A 296 -12.99 -0.70 -2.88
CA CYS A 296 -13.94 0.40 -2.73
C CYS A 296 -13.69 1.52 -3.74
N ALA A 297 -12.45 1.98 -3.88
CA ALA A 297 -12.10 3.04 -4.82
C ALA A 297 -12.43 2.65 -6.27
N SER A 298 -12.11 1.42 -6.70
CA SER A 298 -12.40 0.91 -8.04
C SER A 298 -13.89 0.81 -8.31
N PHE A 299 -14.65 0.19 -7.38
CA PHE A 299 -16.11 0.04 -7.52
C PHE A 299 -16.83 1.39 -7.53
N MET A 300 -16.46 2.30 -6.62
CA MET A 300 -17.06 3.62 -6.59
C MET A 300 -16.76 4.41 -7.86
N SER A 301 -15.53 4.40 -8.32
CA SER A 301 -15.12 5.14 -9.51
C SER A 301 -15.81 4.61 -10.77
N GLN A 302 -15.87 3.29 -10.96
CA GLN A 302 -16.54 2.68 -12.10
C GLN A 302 -18.06 2.94 -12.09
N ASN A 303 -18.72 2.78 -10.93
CA ASN A 303 -20.15 3.04 -10.82
C ASN A 303 -20.47 4.55 -10.91
N TYR A 304 -19.57 5.42 -10.48
CA TYR A 304 -19.71 6.86 -10.69
C TYR A 304 -19.62 7.22 -12.18
N GLY A 305 -18.62 6.67 -12.89
CA GLY A 305 -18.51 6.82 -14.34
C GLY A 305 -19.74 6.30 -15.09
N ALA A 306 -20.31 5.19 -14.65
CA ALA A 306 -21.50 4.57 -15.24
C ALA A 306 -22.82 5.30 -14.88
N GLY A 307 -22.80 6.37 -14.11
CA GLY A 307 -24.01 7.11 -13.71
C GLY A 307 -24.94 6.33 -12.78
N ARG A 308 -24.39 5.45 -11.92
CA ARG A 308 -25.16 4.58 -11.00
C ARG A 308 -25.01 5.01 -9.51
N PRO A 309 -25.66 6.12 -9.07
CA PRO A 309 -25.47 6.69 -7.74
C PRO A 309 -25.78 5.72 -6.60
N ASP A 310 -26.80 4.87 -6.77
CA ASP A 310 -27.17 3.88 -5.74
C ASP A 310 -26.06 2.85 -5.52
N ARG A 311 -25.39 2.40 -6.59
CA ARG A 311 -24.28 1.46 -6.49
C ARG A 311 -23.03 2.13 -5.91
N VAL A 312 -22.78 3.41 -6.21
CA VAL A 312 -21.71 4.20 -5.60
C VAL A 312 -21.85 4.19 -4.08
N LYS A 313 -23.06 4.52 -3.56
CA LYS A 313 -23.35 4.52 -2.12
C LYS A 313 -23.19 3.13 -1.50
N LYS A 314 -23.79 2.11 -2.14
CA LYS A 314 -23.71 0.73 -1.64
C LYS A 314 -22.29 0.19 -1.64
N SER A 315 -21.46 0.52 -2.65
CA SER A 315 -20.04 0.13 -2.70
C SER A 315 -19.27 0.60 -1.48
N TYR A 316 -19.47 1.86 -1.07
CA TYR A 316 -18.85 2.40 0.14
C TYR A 316 -19.22 1.62 1.39
N PHE A 317 -20.52 1.46 1.66
CA PHE A 317 -20.97 0.80 2.89
C PHE A 317 -20.63 -0.69 2.93
N ILE A 318 -20.67 -1.39 1.81
CA ILE A 318 -20.31 -2.81 1.75
C ILE A 318 -18.81 -2.99 1.98
N SER A 319 -17.98 -2.18 1.33
CA SER A 319 -16.52 -2.24 1.51
C SER A 319 -16.12 -1.86 2.94
N LEU A 320 -16.76 -0.82 3.50
CA LEU A 320 -16.57 -0.43 4.90
C LEU A 320 -16.96 -1.58 5.85
N GLY A 321 -18.12 -2.21 5.62
CA GLY A 321 -18.58 -3.35 6.42
C GLY A 321 -17.61 -4.54 6.38
N TYR A 322 -17.07 -4.86 5.20
CA TYR A 322 -16.08 -5.92 5.06
C TYR A 322 -14.75 -5.55 5.73
N SER A 323 -14.21 -4.36 5.48
CA SER A 323 -12.95 -3.92 6.10
C SER A 323 -13.05 -3.86 7.61
N PHE A 324 -14.15 -3.29 8.15
CA PHE A 324 -14.45 -3.25 9.58
C PHE A 324 -14.56 -4.67 10.17
N GLY A 325 -15.34 -5.55 9.53
CA GLY A 325 -15.54 -6.92 9.97
C GLY A 325 -14.23 -7.72 9.99
N VAL A 326 -13.41 -7.60 8.95
CA VAL A 326 -12.08 -8.24 8.89
C VAL A 326 -11.16 -7.69 9.99
N GLY A 327 -11.10 -6.37 10.15
CA GLY A 327 -10.30 -5.75 11.21
C GLY A 327 -10.72 -6.20 12.61
N LEU A 328 -12.03 -6.31 12.85
CA LEU A 328 -12.56 -6.76 14.13
C LEU A 328 -12.29 -8.26 14.38
N VAL A 329 -12.53 -9.11 13.38
CA VAL A 329 -12.33 -10.57 13.49
C VAL A 329 -10.85 -10.91 13.66
N LEU A 330 -9.98 -10.34 12.83
CA LEU A 330 -8.53 -10.59 12.92
C LEU A 330 -7.94 -9.95 14.19
N GLY A 331 -8.42 -8.78 14.59
CA GLY A 331 -8.05 -8.15 15.85
C GLY A 331 -8.45 -8.99 17.05
N ALA A 332 -9.68 -9.49 17.09
CA ALA A 332 -10.14 -10.42 18.14
C ALA A 332 -9.31 -11.72 18.14
N ALA A 333 -9.05 -12.29 16.96
CA ALA A 333 -8.19 -13.48 16.86
C ALA A 333 -6.78 -13.19 17.39
N LEU A 334 -6.21 -12.04 17.08
CA LEU A 334 -4.91 -11.63 17.62
C LEU A 334 -4.95 -11.41 19.14
N PHE A 335 -6.05 -10.91 19.69
CA PHE A 335 -6.19 -10.72 21.13
C PHE A 335 -6.21 -12.06 21.88
N PHE A 336 -7.02 -13.03 21.39
CA PHE A 336 -7.16 -14.33 22.05
C PHE A 336 -6.02 -15.31 21.77
N CYS A 337 -5.47 -15.28 20.56
CA CYS A 337 -4.39 -16.18 20.12
C CYS A 337 -3.01 -15.47 20.10
N GLY A 338 -2.94 -14.23 20.59
CA GLY A 338 -1.74 -13.39 20.52
C GLY A 338 -0.47 -14.02 21.09
N PRO A 339 -0.51 -14.66 22.27
CA PRO A 339 0.66 -15.33 22.81
C PRO A 339 1.23 -16.42 21.88
N ALA A 340 0.36 -17.21 21.25
CA ALA A 340 0.77 -18.24 20.27
C ALA A 340 1.32 -17.61 18.99
N PHE A 341 0.74 -16.49 18.53
CA PHE A 341 1.25 -15.76 17.36
C PHE A 341 2.61 -15.12 17.64
N LEU A 342 2.78 -14.46 18.80
CA LEU A 342 4.04 -13.84 19.19
C LEU A 342 5.13 -14.89 19.44
N ALA A 343 4.77 -16.10 19.86
CA ALA A 343 5.69 -17.22 20.04
C ALA A 343 6.35 -17.67 18.71
N LEU A 344 5.81 -17.29 17.56
CA LEU A 344 6.47 -17.52 16.27
C LEU A 344 7.73 -16.64 16.08
N PHE A 345 7.82 -15.54 16.80
CA PHE A 345 8.93 -14.58 16.68
C PHE A 345 9.91 -14.64 17.85
N THR A 346 9.49 -15.15 19.00
CA THR A 346 10.32 -15.20 20.22
C THR A 346 9.90 -16.33 21.13
N THR A 347 10.86 -16.95 21.82
CA THR A 347 10.61 -17.96 22.85
C THR A 347 10.61 -17.37 24.27
N GLU A 348 10.94 -16.08 24.41
CA GLU A 348 11.01 -15.40 25.71
C GLU A 348 9.60 -14.98 26.16
N ALA A 349 9.07 -15.61 27.22
CA ALA A 349 7.73 -15.30 27.75
C ALA A 349 7.56 -13.81 28.12
N ALA A 350 8.59 -13.19 28.68
CA ALA A 350 8.56 -11.77 29.03
C ALA A 350 8.42 -10.84 27.81
N VAL A 351 9.01 -11.22 26.66
CA VAL A 351 8.86 -10.48 25.39
C VAL A 351 7.44 -10.64 24.84
N ILE A 352 6.86 -11.85 24.97
CA ILE A 352 5.47 -12.11 24.59
C ILE A 352 4.52 -11.25 25.43
N ASP A 353 4.71 -11.20 26.74
CA ASP A 353 3.90 -10.36 27.64
C ASP A 353 4.02 -8.86 27.31
N ALA A 354 5.23 -8.39 27.00
CA ALA A 354 5.45 -7.03 26.56
C ALA A 354 4.72 -6.72 25.22
N GLY A 355 4.76 -7.64 24.26
CA GLY A 355 4.02 -7.54 22.99
C GLY A 355 2.51 -7.52 23.19
N MET A 356 1.99 -8.34 24.11
CA MET A 356 0.56 -8.38 24.45
C MET A 356 0.03 -7.06 25.02
N LYS A 357 0.87 -6.23 25.65
CA LYS A 357 0.47 -4.89 26.09
C LYS A 357 0.10 -3.98 24.91
N ARG A 358 0.82 -4.07 23.78
CA ARG A 358 0.43 -3.40 22.54
C ARG A 358 -0.83 -4.01 21.95
N VAL A 359 -0.87 -5.32 21.81
CA VAL A 359 -2.00 -6.05 21.24
C VAL A 359 -3.30 -5.72 21.98
N SER A 360 -3.30 -5.64 23.31
CA SER A 360 -4.49 -5.31 24.10
C SER A 360 -5.10 -3.94 23.78
N VAL A 361 -4.29 -2.97 23.39
CA VAL A 361 -4.77 -1.63 22.97
C VAL A 361 -5.21 -1.62 21.49
N MET A 362 -4.44 -2.31 20.64
CA MET A 362 -4.61 -2.22 19.19
C MET A 362 -5.69 -3.16 18.64
N ALA A 363 -5.86 -4.35 19.22
CA ALA A 363 -6.66 -5.44 18.66
C ALA A 363 -8.09 -5.04 18.26
N PHE A 364 -8.78 -4.31 19.11
CA PHE A 364 -10.16 -3.84 18.84
C PHE A 364 -10.18 -2.49 18.09
N ALA A 365 -9.07 -1.79 18.06
CA ALA A 365 -8.97 -0.50 17.39
C ALA A 365 -8.81 -0.62 15.86
N TYR A 366 -8.37 -1.77 15.32
CA TYR A 366 -8.24 -1.95 13.86
C TYR A 366 -9.55 -1.69 13.12
N GLY A 367 -10.69 -2.15 13.65
CA GLY A 367 -11.99 -1.84 13.06
C GLY A 367 -12.25 -0.35 12.91
N ILE A 368 -11.77 0.48 13.82
CA ILE A 368 -11.93 1.93 13.77
C ILE A 368 -11.18 2.52 12.56
N SER A 369 -9.99 2.01 12.24
CA SER A 369 -9.22 2.50 11.09
C SER A 369 -9.96 2.27 9.77
N ALA A 370 -10.83 1.26 9.66
CA ALA A 370 -11.63 1.01 8.47
C ALA A 370 -12.49 2.22 8.08
N PHE A 371 -13.03 2.96 9.08
CA PHE A 371 -13.81 4.16 8.80
C PHE A 371 -12.98 5.26 8.17
N MET A 372 -11.73 5.41 8.60
CA MET A 372 -10.79 6.34 7.99
C MET A 372 -10.42 5.89 6.57
N ASP A 373 -9.86 4.69 6.43
CA ASP A 373 -9.26 4.23 5.18
C ASP A 373 -10.28 4.02 4.05
N CYS A 374 -11.45 3.42 4.35
CA CYS A 374 -12.52 3.29 3.36
C CYS A 374 -13.11 4.63 2.95
N THR A 375 -13.18 5.61 3.85
CA THR A 375 -13.71 6.95 3.51
C THR A 375 -12.73 7.74 2.64
N ILE A 376 -11.42 7.62 2.90
CA ILE A 376 -10.37 8.14 2.03
C ILE A 376 -10.46 7.52 0.63
N ALA A 377 -10.56 6.19 0.58
CA ALA A 377 -10.68 5.45 -0.69
C ALA A 377 -11.95 5.82 -1.45
N ALA A 378 -13.08 6.02 -0.75
CA ALA A 378 -14.33 6.48 -1.32
C ALA A 378 -14.22 7.90 -1.91
N SER A 379 -13.58 8.82 -1.19
CA SER A 379 -13.31 10.18 -1.67
C SER A 379 -12.44 10.16 -2.93
N ARG A 380 -11.40 9.32 -2.96
CA ARG A 380 -10.56 9.10 -4.14
C ARG A 380 -11.35 8.52 -5.31
N GLY A 381 -12.24 7.55 -5.06
CA GLY A 381 -13.14 6.99 -6.06
C GLY A 381 -14.04 8.04 -6.72
N LEU A 382 -14.40 9.11 -6.01
CA LEU A 382 -15.06 10.29 -6.55
C LEU A 382 -14.10 11.30 -7.20
N GLY A 383 -12.80 11.00 -7.28
CA GLY A 383 -11.77 11.87 -7.87
C GLY A 383 -11.31 13.01 -6.97
N LYS A 384 -11.44 12.85 -5.66
CA LYS A 384 -11.01 13.84 -4.66
C LYS A 384 -9.89 13.24 -3.80
N THR A 385 -8.65 13.66 -4.03
CA THR A 385 -7.48 13.13 -3.31
C THR A 385 -6.81 14.16 -2.41
N VAL A 386 -6.69 15.41 -2.87
CA VAL A 386 -5.90 16.42 -2.16
C VAL A 386 -6.43 16.69 -0.73
N VAL A 387 -7.73 16.97 -0.59
CA VAL A 387 -8.29 17.30 0.72
C VAL A 387 -8.27 16.11 1.68
N PRO A 388 -8.68 14.88 1.27
CA PRO A 388 -8.49 13.69 2.11
C PRO A 388 -7.02 13.49 2.54
N THR A 389 -6.07 13.67 1.62
CA THR A 389 -4.64 13.59 1.98
C THR A 389 -4.25 14.60 3.06
N VAL A 390 -4.69 15.86 2.95
CA VAL A 390 -4.42 16.89 3.96
C VAL A 390 -5.05 16.53 5.31
N ILE A 391 -6.30 16.07 5.31
CA ILE A 391 -7.00 15.65 6.55
C ILE A 391 -6.21 14.52 7.23
N VAL A 392 -5.77 13.51 6.48
CA VAL A 392 -5.00 12.39 7.03
C VAL A 392 -3.64 12.83 7.54
N VAL A 393 -2.91 13.66 6.78
CA VAL A 393 -1.60 14.16 7.20
C VAL A 393 -1.73 14.94 8.52
N LEU A 394 -2.71 15.81 8.63
CA LEU A 394 -2.94 16.58 9.86
C LEU A 394 -3.48 15.70 10.99
N GLY A 395 -4.53 14.93 10.73
CA GLY A 395 -5.24 14.16 11.76
C GLY A 395 -4.53 12.89 12.21
N SER A 396 -3.68 12.30 11.36
CA SER A 396 -2.91 11.10 11.74
C SER A 396 -1.43 11.38 11.90
N CYS A 397 -0.76 11.99 10.92
CA CYS A 397 0.70 12.13 11.02
C CYS A 397 1.10 13.25 12.00
N VAL A 398 0.63 14.48 11.78
CA VAL A 398 0.99 15.63 12.64
C VAL A 398 0.46 15.42 14.06
N PHE A 399 -0.79 14.97 14.20
CA PHE A 399 -1.39 14.67 15.50
C PHE A 399 -0.58 13.65 16.30
N ARG A 400 -0.10 12.57 15.65
CA ARG A 400 0.72 11.56 16.33
C ARG A 400 2.06 12.10 16.78
N VAL A 401 2.71 12.94 15.99
CA VAL A 401 3.96 13.61 16.40
C VAL A 401 3.70 14.50 17.62
N ILE A 402 2.67 15.35 17.58
CA ILE A 402 2.28 16.19 18.71
C ILE A 402 2.00 15.33 19.95
N TRP A 403 1.25 14.24 19.80
CA TRP A 403 0.93 13.32 20.90
C TRP A 403 2.17 12.75 21.57
N VAL A 404 3.17 12.33 20.79
CA VAL A 404 4.44 11.79 21.32
C VAL A 404 5.18 12.84 22.16
N TYR A 405 5.25 14.08 21.69
CA TYR A 405 5.96 15.15 22.39
C TYR A 405 5.16 15.86 23.48
N THR A 406 3.89 15.57 23.65
CA THR A 406 3.01 16.17 24.67
C THR A 406 2.47 15.12 25.63
N ILE A 407 1.44 14.40 25.24
CA ILE A 407 0.74 13.42 26.10
C ILE A 407 1.66 12.29 26.51
N PHE A 408 2.32 11.66 25.54
CA PHE A 408 3.24 10.57 25.86
C PHE A 408 4.45 11.05 26.67
N ALA A 409 5.02 12.20 26.34
CA ALA A 409 6.14 12.78 27.09
C ALA A 409 5.78 13.08 28.57
N HIS A 410 4.50 13.44 28.84
CA HIS A 410 4.02 13.73 30.20
C HIS A 410 3.75 12.45 31.00
N PHE A 411 3.01 11.49 30.42
CA PHE A 411 2.59 10.27 31.15
C PHE A 411 3.62 9.14 31.09
N HIS A 412 4.41 9.05 30.03
CA HIS A 412 5.44 8.06 29.74
C HIS A 412 5.05 6.61 30.05
N THR A 413 3.81 6.22 29.65
CA THR A 413 3.27 4.88 29.85
C THR A 413 2.99 4.19 28.52
N ILE A 414 3.01 2.85 28.53
CA ILE A 414 2.74 2.03 27.35
C ILE A 414 1.33 2.31 26.78
N PRO A 415 0.24 2.36 27.57
CA PRO A 415 -1.07 2.74 27.05
C PRO A 415 -1.10 4.16 26.48
N ALA A 416 -0.43 5.13 27.13
CA ALA A 416 -0.37 6.51 26.62
C ALA A 416 0.30 6.58 25.25
N LEU A 417 1.30 5.72 24.97
CA LEU A 417 1.90 5.64 23.63
C LEU A 417 0.93 5.06 22.60
N TYR A 418 0.33 3.90 22.87
CA TYR A 418 -0.46 3.20 21.86
C TYR A 418 -1.87 3.78 21.65
N LEU A 419 -2.44 4.49 22.62
CA LEU A 419 -3.71 5.19 22.46
C LEU A 419 -3.68 6.27 21.37
N LEU A 420 -2.48 6.72 20.96
CA LEU A 420 -2.34 7.64 19.83
C LEU A 420 -2.99 7.09 18.53
N TYR A 421 -2.96 5.77 18.33
CA TYR A 421 -3.54 5.15 17.13
C TYR A 421 -5.05 5.29 17.08
N PRO A 422 -5.83 4.72 18.04
CA PRO A 422 -7.29 4.85 18.00
C PRO A 422 -7.75 6.31 18.07
N CYS A 423 -7.10 7.18 18.85
CA CYS A 423 -7.45 8.59 18.92
C CYS A 423 -7.25 9.30 17.57
N SER A 424 -6.11 9.07 16.90
CA SER A 424 -5.84 9.64 15.59
C SER A 424 -6.81 9.11 14.52
N TRP A 425 -7.15 7.81 14.56
CA TRP A 425 -8.08 7.21 13.62
C TRP A 425 -9.50 7.76 13.78
N ILE A 426 -9.98 7.91 15.01
CA ILE A 426 -11.31 8.50 15.29
C ILE A 426 -11.36 9.94 14.78
N LEU A 427 -10.38 10.76 15.16
CA LEU A 427 -10.32 12.17 14.76
C LEU A 427 -10.30 12.32 13.23
N THR A 428 -9.41 11.55 12.58
CA THR A 428 -9.28 11.59 11.13
C THR A 428 -10.53 11.04 10.44
N ALA A 429 -11.09 9.93 10.92
CA ALA A 429 -12.31 9.34 10.37
C ALA A 429 -13.50 10.30 10.42
N LEU A 430 -13.70 11.01 11.54
CA LEU A 430 -14.77 11.99 11.66
C LEU A 430 -14.62 13.12 10.64
N ALA A 431 -13.42 13.67 10.48
CA ALA A 431 -13.12 14.71 9.49
C ALA A 431 -13.31 14.20 8.05
N GLU A 432 -12.84 12.99 7.75
CA GLU A 432 -12.99 12.36 6.43
C GLU A 432 -14.46 12.07 6.09
N ILE A 433 -15.25 11.56 7.04
CA ILE A 433 -16.67 11.28 6.84
C ILE A 433 -17.43 12.59 6.59
N ALA A 434 -17.15 13.66 7.35
CA ALA A 434 -17.76 14.97 7.14
C ALA A 434 -17.45 15.54 5.74
N TYR A 435 -16.18 15.45 5.33
CA TYR A 435 -15.74 15.86 4.00
C TYR A 435 -16.39 15.00 2.90
N PHE A 436 -16.34 13.68 3.04
CA PHE A 436 -16.92 12.73 2.08
C PHE A 436 -18.43 12.97 1.90
N ALA A 437 -19.19 13.18 2.98
CA ALA A 437 -20.61 13.46 2.91
C ALA A 437 -20.90 14.71 2.06
N SER A 438 -20.09 15.77 2.19
CA SER A 438 -20.18 16.97 1.36
C SER A 438 -19.84 16.69 -0.10
N CYS A 439 -18.72 15.98 -0.34
CA CYS A 439 -18.30 15.60 -1.69
C CYS A 439 -19.32 14.71 -2.38
N TYR A 440 -19.84 13.72 -1.67
CA TYR A 440 -20.84 12.80 -2.18
C TYR A 440 -22.12 13.54 -2.61
N LYS A 441 -22.64 14.44 -1.76
CA LYS A 441 -23.81 15.25 -2.10
C LYS A 441 -23.59 16.06 -3.39
N ARG A 442 -22.43 16.71 -3.54
CA ARG A 442 -22.08 17.48 -4.74
C ARG A 442 -21.93 16.60 -5.97
N ALA A 443 -21.26 15.44 -5.85
CA ALA A 443 -21.06 14.51 -6.95
C ALA A 443 -22.40 13.92 -7.43
N MET A 444 -23.30 13.56 -6.52
CA MET A 444 -24.60 13.00 -6.86
C MET A 444 -25.61 14.04 -7.37
N ALA A 445 -25.42 15.34 -7.10
CA ALA A 445 -26.24 16.40 -7.64
C ALA A 445 -26.22 16.48 -9.17
N ILE A 446 -25.10 16.03 -9.78
CA ILE A 446 -24.95 16.00 -11.24
C ILE A 446 -25.98 15.02 -11.87
N PHE A 447 -26.26 13.91 -11.21
CA PHE A 447 -27.24 12.90 -11.70
C PHE A 447 -28.69 13.25 -11.41
N ARG A 448 -28.95 14.30 -10.62
CA ARG A 448 -30.31 14.77 -10.27
C ARG A 448 -30.82 15.89 -11.18
N LYS A 449 -29.93 16.53 -11.94
CA LYS A 449 -30.38 17.52 -12.93
C LYS A 449 -31.07 16.76 -14.08
N PRO A 450 -32.35 17.08 -14.40
CA PRO A 450 -32.94 16.55 -15.62
C PRO A 450 -32.07 16.96 -16.79
N ALA A 451 -31.86 16.02 -17.74
CA ALA A 451 -31.24 16.39 -19.01
C ALA A 451 -32.01 17.61 -19.53
N ALA A 452 -31.31 18.72 -19.68
CA ALA A 452 -31.89 19.89 -20.30
C ALA A 452 -32.39 19.45 -21.70
N ALA A 453 -33.69 19.54 -21.89
CA ALA A 453 -34.40 19.14 -23.09
C ALA A 453 -33.92 19.96 -24.30
#